data_05c90c7cf88f51c7519cff57bc74c2ad
#
_entry.id   05c90c7cf88f51c7519cff57bc74c2ad
#
_cell.length_a   1.000
_cell.length_b   1.000
_cell.length_c   1.000
_cell.angle_alpha   90.00
_cell.angle_beta   90.00
_cell.angle_gamma   90.00
#
_symmetry.space_group_name_H-M   'P 1'
#
loop_
_entity.id
_entity.type
_entity.pdbx_description
1 polymer ?
#
loop_
_entity_poly.entity_id
_entity_poly.type
_entity_poly.pdbx_seq_one_letter_code
_entity_poly.pdbx_strand_id
1 'polypeptide(L)'
;MERKDLTKLQAFALEEMLEGKNVFLTGGAGTGKSEVIKMFIADREKAGKNILITAPTGTAADILGGETIHRAFGAPVGVIANSKPVKKREEVLQATDIIVIDEISMCRFDLFEFIAKMIEFENGERARERMQEEIGIHLEEPAKPEIQMIVLGDFYQLPPVLTKEDKATLEEIYHYDFGEGFAFRSVYWDMFDFEPINLTEIVRQDNAAFKKVLSYIRLAKEKEMCTSFLQSHSSTFPFSTEDAIFLSGLNNKVSELNEKKLSELPGKTKTFHADQDGDIKMSEKFAEDVLHLKEGCKVMFTINALSGEFKNGTMGTVMRMQDNCILIRTADGNIVELHRYKKEITKPTVKETVKNIKEMDAEGNIQVKKRL
;
A
#
# COMPACT_ATOMS: atom_id res chain seq x y z
N MET A 1 -0.09 -22.35 11.39
CA MET A 1 0.39 -23.31 10.35
C MET A 1 1.81 -23.71 10.71
N GLU A 2 2.16 -24.96 10.69
CA GLU A 2 3.53 -25.44 10.87
C GLU A 2 4.16 -25.71 9.50
N ARG A 3 5.52 -25.73 9.40
CA ARG A 3 6.22 -25.99 8.11
C ARG A 3 5.75 -27.27 7.42
N LYS A 4 5.35 -28.30 8.15
CA LYS A 4 4.83 -29.58 7.63
C LYS A 4 3.47 -29.47 6.92
N ASP A 5 2.74 -28.36 7.12
CA ASP A 5 1.42 -28.14 6.56
C ASP A 5 1.48 -27.35 5.23
N LEU A 6 2.70 -26.96 4.80
CA LEU A 6 2.92 -26.22 3.56
C LEU A 6 2.74 -27.13 2.32
N THR A 7 2.16 -26.57 1.26
CA THR A 7 2.23 -27.23 -0.07
C THR A 7 3.68 -27.22 -0.58
N LYS A 8 3.98 -28.03 -1.59
CA LYS A 8 5.33 -28.08 -2.15
C LYS A 8 5.83 -26.72 -2.64
N LEU A 9 4.96 -25.94 -3.33
CA LEU A 9 5.33 -24.61 -3.83
C LEU A 9 5.47 -23.59 -2.69
N GLN A 10 4.67 -23.70 -1.63
CA GLN A 10 4.82 -22.86 -0.45
C GLN A 10 6.13 -23.14 0.28
N ALA A 11 6.49 -24.43 0.44
CA ALA A 11 7.75 -24.82 1.05
C ALA A 11 8.96 -24.34 0.23
N PHE A 12 8.92 -24.54 -1.09
CA PHE A 12 9.92 -24.05 -2.02
C PHE A 12 10.08 -22.53 -1.93
N ALA A 13 8.97 -21.77 -1.94
CA ALA A 13 9.02 -20.32 -1.79
C ALA A 13 9.67 -19.87 -0.48
N LEU A 14 9.36 -20.55 0.62
CA LEU A 14 9.97 -20.27 1.91
C LEU A 14 11.48 -20.55 1.88
N GLU A 15 11.92 -21.65 1.28
CA GLU A 15 13.33 -22.00 1.14
C GLU A 15 14.11 -20.95 0.33
N GLU A 16 13.62 -20.56 -0.84
CA GLU A 16 14.24 -19.55 -1.69
C GLU A 16 14.41 -18.20 -0.97
N MET A 17 13.36 -17.78 -0.24
CA MET A 17 13.45 -16.56 0.61
C MET A 17 14.48 -16.72 1.74
N LEU A 18 14.56 -17.90 2.38
CA LEU A 18 15.51 -18.16 3.46
C LEU A 18 16.96 -18.26 2.96
N GLU A 19 17.18 -18.64 1.72
CA GLU A 19 18.49 -18.60 1.04
C GLU A 19 18.97 -17.17 0.74
N GLY A 20 18.12 -16.16 0.92
CA GLY A 20 18.47 -14.74 0.71
C GLY A 20 18.17 -14.24 -0.70
N LYS A 21 17.46 -15.01 -1.54
CA LYS A 21 17.06 -14.56 -2.88
C LYS A 21 15.98 -13.49 -2.81
N ASN A 22 15.99 -12.58 -3.75
CA ASN A 22 14.85 -11.69 -3.99
C ASN A 22 13.73 -12.53 -4.63
N VAL A 23 12.53 -12.45 -4.09
CA VAL A 23 11.41 -13.30 -4.52
C VAL A 23 10.19 -12.46 -4.87
N PHE A 24 9.61 -12.74 -6.04
CA PHE A 24 8.26 -12.32 -6.40
C PHE A 24 7.28 -13.48 -6.14
N LEU A 25 6.63 -13.47 -4.98
CA LEU A 25 5.63 -14.48 -4.61
C LEU A 25 4.26 -14.10 -5.15
N THR A 26 3.80 -14.76 -6.19
CA THR A 26 2.49 -14.53 -6.80
C THR A 26 1.56 -15.73 -6.64
N GLY A 27 0.31 -15.55 -7.02
CA GLY A 27 -0.73 -16.60 -6.94
C GLY A 27 -2.11 -16.02 -6.68
N GLY A 28 -3.14 -16.77 -7.03
CA GLY A 28 -4.53 -16.38 -6.85
C GLY A 28 -4.93 -16.14 -5.39
N ALA A 29 -6.15 -15.62 -5.20
CA ALA A 29 -6.70 -15.46 -3.85
C ALA A 29 -6.79 -16.81 -3.13
N GLY A 30 -6.38 -16.84 -1.87
CA GLY A 30 -6.46 -18.05 -1.04
C GLY A 30 -5.38 -19.10 -1.29
N THR A 31 -4.30 -18.79 -2.01
CA THR A 31 -3.16 -19.69 -2.20
C THR A 31 -2.16 -19.69 -1.03
N GLY A 32 -2.38 -18.87 0.00
CA GLY A 32 -1.58 -18.87 1.21
C GLY A 32 -0.32 -18.01 1.17
N LYS A 33 -0.19 -17.04 0.25
CA LYS A 33 0.94 -16.10 0.20
C LYS A 33 1.25 -15.47 1.56
N SER A 34 0.23 -14.92 2.23
CA SER A 34 0.38 -14.25 3.52
C SER A 34 0.82 -15.20 4.64
N GLU A 35 0.48 -16.49 4.56
CA GLU A 35 0.92 -17.47 5.55
C GLU A 35 2.40 -17.83 5.37
N VAL A 36 2.85 -17.99 4.13
CA VAL A 36 4.27 -18.26 3.82
C VAL A 36 5.14 -17.09 4.29
N ILE A 37 4.72 -15.85 3.98
CA ILE A 37 5.51 -14.67 4.37
C ILE A 37 5.54 -14.47 5.89
N LYS A 38 4.44 -14.75 6.62
CA LYS A 38 4.47 -14.70 8.09
C LYS A 38 5.47 -15.69 8.68
N MET A 39 5.58 -16.88 8.11
CA MET A 39 6.59 -17.87 8.54
C MET A 39 8.00 -17.39 8.24
N PHE A 40 8.23 -16.79 7.09
CA PHE A 40 9.51 -16.18 6.73
C PHE A 40 9.89 -15.05 7.68
N ILE A 41 8.99 -14.10 7.92
CA ILE A 41 9.19 -12.97 8.84
C ILE A 41 9.58 -13.50 10.23
N ALA A 42 8.79 -14.42 10.79
CA ALA A 42 9.04 -14.97 12.12
C ALA A 42 10.38 -15.72 12.23
N ASP A 43 10.85 -16.36 11.15
CA ASP A 43 12.17 -17.02 11.11
C ASP A 43 13.29 -15.98 11.07
N ARG A 44 13.18 -14.97 10.22
CA ARG A 44 14.19 -13.92 10.07
C ARG A 44 14.31 -13.01 11.30
N GLU A 45 13.18 -12.67 11.94
CA GLU A 45 13.19 -11.94 13.21
C GLU A 45 13.90 -12.73 14.32
N LYS A 46 13.67 -14.05 14.42
CA LYS A 46 14.41 -14.92 15.34
C LYS A 46 15.91 -14.98 15.04
N ALA A 47 16.28 -14.81 13.77
CA ALA A 47 17.68 -14.69 13.36
C ALA A 47 18.28 -13.29 13.57
N GLY A 48 17.52 -12.37 14.18
CA GLY A 48 17.97 -11.00 14.48
C GLY A 48 18.00 -10.08 13.27
N LYS A 49 17.26 -10.40 12.21
CA LYS A 49 17.17 -9.55 11.01
C LYS A 49 16.12 -8.45 11.16
N ASN A 50 16.46 -7.26 10.71
CA ASN A 50 15.56 -6.12 10.67
C ASN A 50 14.76 -6.15 9.37
N ILE A 51 13.44 -6.28 9.49
CA ILE A 51 12.52 -6.41 8.34
C ILE A 51 11.63 -5.17 8.25
N LEU A 52 11.66 -4.50 7.10
CA LEU A 52 10.75 -3.40 6.78
C LEU A 52 9.54 -3.97 6.02
N ILE A 53 8.41 -4.11 6.69
CA ILE A 53 7.18 -4.65 6.12
C ILE A 53 6.31 -3.51 5.63
N THR A 54 5.93 -3.54 4.36
CA THR A 54 5.16 -2.46 3.73
C THR A 54 4.05 -2.97 2.81
N ALA A 55 3.05 -2.11 2.56
CA ALA A 55 2.03 -2.35 1.55
C ALA A 55 1.51 -1.01 0.97
N PRO A 56 0.87 -1.02 -0.21
CA PRO A 56 0.28 0.19 -0.80
C PRO A 56 -0.84 0.82 0.04
N THR A 57 -1.58 0.01 0.78
CA THR A 57 -2.73 0.44 1.62
C THR A 57 -2.50 0.13 3.09
N GLY A 58 -3.11 0.94 3.98
CA GLY A 58 -3.02 0.72 5.43
C GLY A 58 -3.59 -0.63 5.85
N THR A 59 -4.74 -1.03 5.30
CA THR A 59 -5.37 -2.32 5.61
C THR A 59 -4.49 -3.51 5.24
N ALA A 60 -3.83 -3.47 4.07
CA ALA A 60 -2.91 -4.53 3.67
C ALA A 60 -1.66 -4.57 4.56
N ALA A 61 -1.10 -3.41 4.89
CA ALA A 61 0.05 -3.29 5.78
C ALA A 61 -0.23 -3.86 7.19
N ASP A 62 -1.41 -3.56 7.74
CA ASP A 62 -1.81 -4.03 9.08
C ASP A 62 -1.91 -5.57 9.19
N ILE A 63 -2.22 -6.28 8.10
CA ILE A 63 -2.31 -7.76 8.07
C ILE A 63 -0.98 -8.43 8.45
N LEU A 64 0.13 -7.81 8.05
CA LEU A 64 1.48 -8.30 8.33
C LEU A 64 2.18 -7.50 9.45
N GLY A 65 1.49 -6.54 10.08
CA GLY A 65 2.05 -5.70 11.13
C GLY A 65 3.01 -4.62 10.62
N GLY A 66 2.90 -4.25 9.34
CA GLY A 66 3.74 -3.26 8.68
C GLY A 66 3.12 -1.86 8.60
N GLU A 67 3.67 -1.03 7.75
CA GLU A 67 3.19 0.32 7.46
C GLU A 67 3.04 0.57 5.95
N THR A 68 2.36 1.68 5.58
CA THR A 68 2.21 1.99 4.15
C THR A 68 3.54 2.36 3.52
N ILE A 69 3.74 2.00 2.24
CA ILE A 69 4.92 2.37 1.44
C ILE A 69 5.22 3.86 1.55
N HIS A 70 4.20 4.71 1.40
CA HIS A 70 4.37 6.17 1.49
C HIS A 70 4.94 6.62 2.84
N ARG A 71 4.53 5.97 3.91
CA ARG A 71 5.03 6.27 5.24
C ARG A 71 6.44 5.73 5.46
N ALA A 72 6.66 4.48 5.10
CA ALA A 72 7.95 3.80 5.26
C ALA A 72 9.08 4.52 4.53
N PHE A 73 8.88 4.86 3.28
CA PHE A 73 9.90 5.49 2.43
C PHE A 73 9.81 7.02 2.38
N GLY A 74 8.81 7.63 3.03
CA GLY A 74 8.59 9.08 2.96
C GLY A 74 8.19 9.54 1.56
N ALA A 75 7.59 8.66 0.76
CA ALA A 75 7.16 8.99 -0.59
C ALA A 75 6.02 10.00 -0.58
N PRO A 76 6.05 11.04 -1.43
CA PRO A 76 4.95 11.98 -1.56
C PRO A 76 3.70 11.32 -2.14
N VAL A 77 2.52 11.88 -1.85
CA VAL A 77 1.26 11.44 -2.47
C VAL A 77 1.14 12.05 -3.86
N GLY A 78 0.65 11.29 -4.82
CA GLY A 78 0.49 11.72 -6.21
C GLY A 78 1.60 11.20 -7.13
N VAL A 79 1.93 11.93 -8.20
CA VAL A 79 3.02 11.59 -9.13
C VAL A 79 4.37 11.85 -8.46
N ILE A 80 5.25 10.83 -8.47
CA ILE A 80 6.50 10.85 -7.70
C ILE A 80 7.72 11.13 -8.58
N ALA A 81 7.55 11.26 -9.87
CA ALA A 81 8.62 11.50 -10.81
C ALA A 81 9.54 12.66 -10.35
N ASN A 82 10.85 12.39 -10.37
CA ASN A 82 11.90 13.34 -9.94
C ASN A 82 11.91 13.73 -8.45
N SER A 83 11.13 13.07 -7.59
CA SER A 83 11.21 13.29 -6.14
C SER A 83 12.53 12.78 -5.58
N LYS A 84 13.17 13.60 -4.73
CA LYS A 84 14.39 13.18 -4.05
C LYS A 84 14.05 12.45 -2.75
N PRO A 85 14.81 11.42 -2.37
CA PRO A 85 14.67 10.76 -1.08
C PRO A 85 14.77 11.74 0.09
N VAL A 86 14.04 11.49 1.16
CA VAL A 86 14.10 12.28 2.39
C VAL A 86 15.20 11.70 3.28
N LYS A 87 16.24 12.50 3.60
CA LYS A 87 17.41 12.06 4.41
C LYS A 87 17.06 11.25 5.67
N LYS A 88 16.00 11.62 6.38
CA LYS A 88 15.56 10.89 7.60
C LYS A 88 15.17 9.44 7.34
N ARG A 89 14.91 9.04 6.08
CA ARG A 89 14.56 7.66 5.69
C ARG A 89 15.76 6.83 5.26
N GLU A 90 16.90 7.48 5.00
CA GLU A 90 18.16 6.79 4.77
C GLU A 90 18.56 5.97 6.00
N GLU A 91 18.41 6.50 7.22
CA GLU A 91 18.69 5.79 8.49
C GLU A 91 17.84 4.51 8.65
N VAL A 92 16.59 4.53 8.18
CA VAL A 92 15.72 3.33 8.22
C VAL A 92 16.27 2.25 7.30
N LEU A 93 16.70 2.59 6.09
CA LEU A 93 17.27 1.64 5.13
C LEU A 93 18.61 1.10 5.59
N GLN A 94 19.47 1.93 6.18
CA GLN A 94 20.73 1.50 6.77
C GLN A 94 20.54 0.41 7.84
N ALA A 95 19.46 0.51 8.62
CA ALA A 95 19.12 -0.49 9.62
C ALA A 95 18.47 -1.75 9.02
N THR A 96 17.85 -1.67 7.85
CA THR A 96 17.02 -2.73 7.25
C THR A 96 17.85 -3.81 6.57
N ASP A 97 17.58 -5.07 6.86
CA ASP A 97 18.18 -6.22 6.14
C ASP A 97 17.26 -6.74 5.03
N ILE A 98 15.93 -6.68 5.25
CA ILE A 98 14.94 -7.27 4.36
C ILE A 98 13.78 -6.28 4.17
N ILE A 99 13.34 -6.09 2.94
CA ILE A 99 12.12 -5.34 2.63
C ILE A 99 11.06 -6.30 2.11
N VAL A 100 9.87 -6.21 2.69
CA VAL A 100 8.68 -6.94 2.25
C VAL A 100 7.66 -5.94 1.73
N ILE A 101 7.19 -6.12 0.48
CA ILE A 101 6.09 -5.32 -0.08
C ILE A 101 4.94 -6.27 -0.40
N ASP A 102 3.86 -6.19 0.40
CA ASP A 102 2.62 -6.93 0.11
C ASP A 102 1.73 -6.14 -0.86
N GLU A 103 0.82 -6.84 -1.56
CA GLU A 103 -0.08 -6.26 -2.56
C GLU A 103 0.64 -5.40 -3.63
N ILE A 104 1.78 -5.90 -4.15
CA ILE A 104 2.59 -5.19 -5.15
C ILE A 104 1.80 -4.80 -6.41
N SER A 105 0.70 -5.48 -6.71
CA SER A 105 -0.19 -5.16 -7.83
C SER A 105 -0.79 -3.76 -7.74
N MET A 106 -0.95 -3.22 -6.54
CA MET A 106 -1.45 -1.87 -6.31
C MET A 106 -0.34 -0.81 -6.19
N CYS A 107 0.92 -1.22 -6.25
CA CYS A 107 2.07 -0.31 -6.26
C CYS A 107 2.29 0.21 -7.68
N ARG A 108 2.20 1.53 -7.87
CA ARG A 108 2.42 2.18 -9.16
C ARG A 108 3.91 2.20 -9.50
N PHE A 109 4.25 2.09 -10.79
CA PHE A 109 5.63 1.95 -11.25
C PHE A 109 6.56 3.10 -10.83
N ASP A 110 6.08 4.33 -10.78
CA ASP A 110 6.86 5.50 -10.35
C ASP A 110 7.14 5.49 -8.83
N LEU A 111 6.21 4.97 -8.02
CA LEU A 111 6.43 4.71 -6.61
C LEU A 111 7.44 3.58 -6.40
N PHE A 112 7.32 2.50 -7.18
CA PHE A 112 8.30 1.41 -7.15
C PHE A 112 9.70 1.89 -7.55
N GLU A 113 9.80 2.71 -8.60
CA GLU A 113 11.06 3.31 -9.04
C GLU A 113 11.69 4.20 -7.95
N PHE A 114 10.88 4.97 -7.24
CA PHE A 114 11.35 5.77 -6.11
C PHE A 114 11.97 4.90 -5.01
N ILE A 115 11.30 3.80 -4.64
CA ILE A 115 11.81 2.83 -3.65
C ILE A 115 13.10 2.18 -4.16
N ALA A 116 13.10 1.72 -5.41
CA ALA A 116 14.22 1.04 -6.02
C ALA A 116 15.48 1.90 -6.04
N LYS A 117 15.35 3.18 -6.38
CA LYS A 117 16.47 4.14 -6.35
C LYS A 117 17.05 4.33 -4.94
N MET A 118 16.20 4.32 -3.91
CA MET A 118 16.67 4.40 -2.53
C MET A 118 17.44 3.15 -2.12
N ILE A 119 16.94 1.96 -2.50
CA ILE A 119 17.60 0.68 -2.21
C ILE A 119 18.92 0.55 -2.99
N GLU A 120 18.94 0.95 -4.26
CA GLU A 120 20.15 0.94 -5.10
C GLU A 120 21.24 1.81 -4.48
N PHE A 121 20.88 3.01 -4.03
CA PHE A 121 21.81 3.90 -3.34
C PHE A 121 22.39 3.25 -2.08
N GLU A 122 21.53 2.71 -1.21
CA GLU A 122 21.96 2.05 0.04
C GLU A 122 22.83 0.82 -0.24
N ASN A 123 22.44 -0.04 -1.20
CA ASN A 123 23.23 -1.21 -1.58
C ASN A 123 24.60 -0.81 -2.16
N GLY A 124 24.67 0.34 -2.86
CA GLY A 124 25.92 0.90 -3.34
C GLY A 124 26.86 1.32 -2.20
N GLU A 125 26.34 1.93 -1.14
CA GLU A 125 27.13 2.28 0.06
C GLU A 125 27.61 1.00 0.76
N ARG A 126 26.77 0.00 0.97
CA ARG A 126 27.15 -1.30 1.55
C ARG A 126 28.21 -2.03 0.73
N ALA A 127 28.13 -1.97 -0.59
CA ALA A 127 29.15 -2.54 -1.47
C ALA A 127 30.53 -1.84 -1.29
N ARG A 128 30.52 -0.52 -1.12
CA ARG A 128 31.74 0.24 -0.83
C ARG A 128 32.34 -0.12 0.52
N GLU A 129 31.52 -0.28 1.56
CA GLU A 129 31.96 -0.71 2.89
C GLU A 129 32.60 -2.09 2.83
N ARG A 130 31.97 -3.08 2.15
CA ARG A 130 32.57 -4.43 1.95
C ARG A 130 33.93 -4.35 1.26
N MET A 131 34.03 -3.53 0.19
CA MET A 131 35.33 -3.32 -0.47
C MET A 131 36.39 -2.75 0.47
N GLN A 132 36.02 -1.82 1.35
CA GLN A 132 36.94 -1.25 2.35
C GLN A 132 37.42 -2.29 3.36
N GLU A 133 36.52 -3.17 3.84
CA GLU A 133 36.90 -4.29 4.71
C GLU A 133 37.87 -5.26 4.00
N GLU A 134 37.58 -5.62 2.75
CA GLU A 134 38.43 -6.53 1.96
C GLU A 134 39.87 -6.00 1.77
N ILE A 135 40.07 -4.69 1.67
CA ILE A 135 41.40 -4.06 1.57
C ILE A 135 41.99 -3.70 2.94
N GLY A 136 41.38 -4.14 4.04
CA GLY A 136 41.90 -4.01 5.40
C GLY A 136 41.61 -2.68 6.08
N ILE A 137 40.67 -1.89 5.60
CA ILE A 137 40.17 -0.71 6.30
C ILE A 137 39.23 -1.19 7.42
N HIS A 138 39.54 -0.80 8.65
CA HIS A 138 38.71 -1.16 9.79
C HIS A 138 37.47 -0.25 9.86
N LEU A 139 36.29 -0.86 9.80
CA LEU A 139 35.01 -0.19 10.00
C LEU A 139 34.59 -0.29 11.47
N GLU A 140 33.78 0.64 11.96
CA GLU A 140 33.21 0.58 13.32
C GLU A 140 32.27 -0.60 13.49
N GLU A 141 31.50 -0.92 12.44
CA GLU A 141 30.64 -2.11 12.37
C GLU A 141 30.93 -2.89 11.07
N PRO A 142 30.75 -4.22 11.06
CA PRO A 142 30.93 -5.02 9.86
C PRO A 142 29.97 -4.58 8.75
N ALA A 143 30.48 -4.57 7.51
CA ALA A 143 29.70 -4.20 6.35
C ALA A 143 28.51 -5.15 6.14
N LYS A 144 27.32 -4.61 5.91
CA LYS A 144 26.10 -5.39 5.71
C LYS A 144 26.01 -5.98 4.30
N PRO A 145 25.32 -7.13 4.13
CA PRO A 145 24.94 -7.61 2.79
C PRO A 145 23.93 -6.65 2.14
N GLU A 146 23.70 -6.82 0.86
CA GLU A 146 22.64 -6.10 0.15
C GLU A 146 21.26 -6.39 0.78
N ILE A 147 20.36 -5.41 0.65
CA ILE A 147 18.99 -5.55 1.14
C ILE A 147 18.27 -6.60 0.30
N GLN A 148 17.77 -7.65 0.96
CA GLN A 148 16.91 -8.64 0.32
C GLN A 148 15.52 -8.06 0.09
N MET A 149 14.94 -8.27 -1.10
CA MET A 149 13.62 -7.76 -1.46
C MET A 149 12.64 -8.89 -1.71
N ILE A 150 11.53 -8.89 -0.98
CA ILE A 150 10.42 -9.84 -1.15
C ILE A 150 9.18 -9.05 -1.54
N VAL A 151 8.62 -9.34 -2.70
CA VAL A 151 7.39 -8.71 -3.17
C VAL A 151 6.28 -9.74 -3.34
N LEU A 152 5.08 -9.42 -2.84
CA LEU A 152 3.93 -10.30 -2.89
C LEU A 152 2.77 -9.64 -3.61
N GLY A 153 2.03 -10.39 -4.40
CA GLY A 153 0.78 -9.89 -5.01
C GLY A 153 0.32 -10.73 -6.18
N ASP A 154 -0.74 -10.24 -6.81
CA ASP A 154 -1.35 -10.89 -7.96
C ASP A 154 -1.73 -9.83 -8.99
N PHE A 155 -0.97 -9.70 -10.06
CA PHE A 155 -1.21 -8.72 -11.12
C PHE A 155 -2.50 -8.97 -11.94
N TYR A 156 -3.24 -10.03 -11.66
CA TYR A 156 -4.61 -10.24 -12.15
C TYR A 156 -5.69 -9.70 -11.20
N GLN A 157 -5.28 -9.10 -10.06
CA GLN A 157 -6.16 -8.40 -9.14
C GLN A 157 -6.15 -6.89 -9.42
N LEU A 158 -6.53 -6.08 -8.42
CA LEU A 158 -6.66 -4.64 -8.61
C LEU A 158 -5.34 -3.99 -9.03
N PRO A 159 -5.36 -3.20 -10.13
CA PRO A 159 -4.20 -2.44 -10.55
C PRO A 159 -3.96 -1.23 -9.64
N PRO A 160 -2.83 -0.53 -9.80
CA PRO A 160 -2.58 0.74 -9.13
C PRO A 160 -3.67 1.77 -9.49
N VAL A 161 -3.93 2.69 -8.56
CA VAL A 161 -4.81 3.81 -8.85
C VAL A 161 -4.07 4.79 -9.76
N LEU A 162 -4.58 4.96 -10.98
CA LEU A 162 -4.03 5.84 -11.99
C LEU A 162 -5.15 6.74 -12.52
N THR A 163 -5.20 8.00 -12.06
CA THR A 163 -6.16 8.97 -12.55
C THR A 163 -5.80 9.42 -13.99
N LYS A 164 -6.75 10.01 -14.71
CA LYS A 164 -6.46 10.56 -16.05
C LYS A 164 -5.39 11.66 -16.01
N GLU A 165 -5.40 12.46 -14.95
CA GLU A 165 -4.40 13.51 -14.73
C GLU A 165 -3.02 12.93 -14.45
N ASP A 166 -2.94 11.93 -13.53
CA ASP A 166 -1.67 11.25 -13.24
C ASP A 166 -1.11 10.60 -14.49
N LYS A 167 -1.98 9.94 -15.29
CA LYS A 167 -1.57 9.29 -16.53
C LYS A 167 -0.95 10.28 -17.50
N ALA A 168 -1.61 11.41 -17.76
CA ALA A 168 -1.11 12.45 -18.66
C ALA A 168 0.24 13.01 -18.17
N THR A 169 0.37 13.28 -16.88
CA THR A 169 1.62 13.76 -16.28
C THR A 169 2.75 12.74 -16.40
N LEU A 170 2.45 11.47 -16.15
CA LEU A 170 3.47 10.40 -16.25
C LEU A 170 3.86 10.14 -17.71
N GLU A 171 2.94 10.21 -18.68
CA GLU A 171 3.23 10.11 -20.11
C GLU A 171 4.18 11.24 -20.58
N GLU A 172 3.95 12.47 -20.08
CA GLU A 172 4.82 13.61 -20.36
C GLU A 172 6.24 13.45 -19.80
N ILE A 173 6.38 12.80 -18.64
CA ILE A 173 7.67 12.64 -17.96
C ILE A 173 8.45 11.44 -18.48
N TYR A 174 7.79 10.30 -18.64
CA TYR A 174 8.46 9.04 -18.94
C TYR A 174 8.56 8.71 -20.43
N HIS A 175 7.73 9.31 -21.28
CA HIS A 175 7.76 9.16 -22.75
C HIS A 175 7.69 7.70 -23.26
N TYR A 176 7.13 6.76 -22.47
CA TYR A 176 6.88 5.39 -22.88
C TYR A 176 5.52 4.87 -22.39
N ASP A 177 5.01 3.81 -23.03
CA ASP A 177 3.76 3.17 -22.62
C ASP A 177 3.96 2.30 -21.37
N PHE A 178 3.47 2.74 -20.23
CA PHE A 178 3.47 1.99 -18.98
C PHE A 178 2.14 1.26 -18.71
N GLY A 179 1.18 1.28 -19.65
CA GLY A 179 -0.10 0.56 -19.58
C GLY A 179 -0.93 0.95 -18.35
N GLU A 180 -1.28 -0.02 -17.51
CA GLU A 180 -2.02 0.17 -16.25
C GLU A 180 -1.13 0.69 -15.09
N GLY A 181 0.15 0.92 -15.33
CA GLY A 181 1.07 1.48 -14.35
C GLY A 181 1.57 0.53 -13.27
N PHE A 182 1.55 -0.78 -13.51
CA PHE A 182 2.07 -1.79 -12.59
C PHE A 182 3.56 -1.61 -12.28
N ALA A 183 3.99 -2.01 -11.09
CA ALA A 183 5.37 -1.92 -10.62
C ALA A 183 6.41 -2.51 -11.59
N PHE A 184 6.08 -3.63 -12.24
CA PHE A 184 6.96 -4.27 -13.23
C PHE A 184 7.16 -3.47 -14.53
N ARG A 185 6.48 -2.34 -14.70
CA ARG A 185 6.74 -1.39 -15.79
C ARG A 185 7.88 -0.42 -15.46
N SER A 186 8.34 -0.41 -14.23
CA SER A 186 9.57 0.32 -13.86
C SER A 186 10.79 -0.36 -14.48
N VAL A 187 11.70 0.43 -15.02
CA VAL A 187 13.01 -0.04 -15.50
C VAL A 187 13.87 -0.65 -14.39
N TYR A 188 13.55 -0.38 -13.15
CA TYR A 188 14.24 -0.93 -11.98
C TYR A 188 13.71 -2.31 -11.55
N TRP A 189 12.63 -2.81 -12.14
CA TRP A 189 12.08 -4.13 -11.76
C TRP A 189 13.10 -5.24 -11.98
N ASP A 190 13.72 -5.25 -13.16
CA ASP A 190 14.69 -6.27 -13.55
C ASP A 190 16.01 -6.20 -12.75
N MET A 191 16.30 -5.05 -12.14
CA MET A 191 17.49 -4.86 -11.31
C MET A 191 17.51 -5.80 -10.08
N PHE A 192 16.34 -6.17 -9.57
CA PHE A 192 16.24 -7.02 -8.39
C PHE A 192 16.38 -8.51 -8.67
N ASP A 193 16.40 -8.94 -9.93
CA ASP A 193 16.51 -10.35 -10.35
C ASP A 193 15.57 -11.26 -9.53
N PHE A 194 14.29 -10.86 -9.47
CA PHE A 194 13.29 -11.58 -8.68
C PHE A 194 13.11 -13.01 -9.18
N GLU A 195 13.24 -14.01 -8.27
CA GLU A 195 12.76 -15.37 -8.51
C GLU A 195 11.22 -15.39 -8.48
N PRO A 196 10.54 -15.62 -9.63
CA PRO A 196 9.09 -15.60 -9.68
C PRO A 196 8.50 -16.94 -9.25
N ILE A 197 7.80 -16.97 -8.12
CA ILE A 197 7.15 -18.18 -7.61
C ILE A 197 5.64 -18.01 -7.60
N ASN A 198 4.94 -18.82 -8.41
CA ASN A 198 3.50 -18.76 -8.55
C ASN A 198 2.82 -19.89 -7.75
N LEU A 199 2.16 -19.56 -6.67
CA LEU A 199 1.35 -20.50 -5.88
C LEU A 199 0.05 -20.82 -6.61
N THR A 200 -0.14 -22.07 -6.98
CA THR A 200 -1.29 -22.52 -7.79
C THR A 200 -2.40 -23.16 -6.97
N GLU A 201 -2.09 -23.70 -5.79
CA GLU A 201 -3.05 -24.40 -4.96
C GLU A 201 -3.85 -23.45 -4.08
N ILE A 202 -5.18 -23.41 -4.24
CA ILE A 202 -6.07 -22.66 -3.35
C ILE A 202 -6.32 -23.49 -2.10
N VAL A 203 -5.85 -23.00 -0.95
CA VAL A 203 -5.93 -23.67 0.36
C VAL A 203 -7.04 -23.09 1.26
N ARG A 204 -7.57 -21.91 0.95
CA ARG A 204 -8.57 -21.22 1.78
C ARG A 204 -9.97 -21.85 1.70
N GLN A 205 -10.34 -22.41 0.56
CA GLN A 205 -11.64 -23.01 0.32
C GLN A 205 -11.48 -24.49 -0.02
N ASP A 206 -12.52 -25.31 0.34
CA ASP A 206 -12.54 -26.76 0.06
C ASP A 206 -13.36 -27.10 -1.17
N ASN A 207 -14.35 -26.27 -1.57
CA ASN A 207 -15.22 -26.52 -2.71
C ASN A 207 -14.46 -26.44 -4.04
N ALA A 208 -14.27 -27.59 -4.70
CA ALA A 208 -13.51 -27.70 -5.95
C ALA A 208 -14.12 -26.89 -7.11
N ALA A 209 -15.46 -26.86 -7.21
CA ALA A 209 -16.15 -26.10 -8.25
C ALA A 209 -15.93 -24.59 -8.06
N PHE A 210 -16.01 -24.11 -6.82
CA PHE A 210 -15.75 -22.71 -6.49
C PHE A 210 -14.28 -22.31 -6.74
N LYS A 211 -13.32 -23.17 -6.36
CA LYS A 211 -11.89 -22.97 -6.68
C LYS A 211 -11.67 -22.80 -8.19
N LYS A 212 -12.32 -23.64 -9.00
CA LYS A 212 -12.24 -23.58 -10.46
C LYS A 212 -12.82 -22.27 -11.00
N VAL A 213 -13.98 -21.86 -10.51
CA VAL A 213 -14.62 -20.60 -10.89
C VAL A 213 -13.75 -19.39 -10.53
N LEU A 214 -13.18 -19.35 -9.32
CA LEU A 214 -12.26 -18.28 -8.92
C LEU A 214 -11.05 -18.20 -9.84
N SER A 215 -10.47 -19.34 -10.23
CA SER A 215 -9.34 -19.37 -11.17
C SER A 215 -9.72 -18.85 -12.56
N TYR A 216 -10.91 -19.17 -13.04
CA TYR A 216 -11.41 -18.69 -14.33
C TYR A 216 -11.73 -17.20 -14.30
N ILE A 217 -12.33 -16.68 -13.22
CA ILE A 217 -12.58 -15.24 -13.04
C ILE A 217 -11.25 -14.49 -13.05
N ARG A 218 -10.24 -14.98 -12.30
CA ARG A 218 -8.90 -14.39 -12.27
C ARG A 218 -8.29 -14.24 -13.65
N LEU A 219 -8.47 -15.24 -14.51
CA LEU A 219 -7.87 -15.26 -15.86
C LEU A 219 -8.83 -14.74 -16.95
N ALA A 220 -9.97 -14.18 -16.57
CA ALA A 220 -11.04 -13.73 -17.49
C ALA A 220 -11.49 -14.82 -18.49
N LYS A 221 -11.48 -16.11 -18.05
CA LYS A 221 -11.88 -17.26 -18.84
C LYS A 221 -13.31 -17.73 -18.49
N GLU A 222 -13.95 -18.46 -19.40
CA GLU A 222 -15.24 -19.15 -19.17
C GLU A 222 -16.31 -18.24 -18.53
N LYS A 223 -16.47 -17.03 -19.04
CA LYS A 223 -17.32 -15.98 -18.47
C LYS A 223 -18.76 -16.45 -18.24
N GLU A 224 -19.35 -17.17 -19.19
CA GLU A 224 -20.73 -17.66 -19.09
C GLU A 224 -20.90 -18.69 -17.99
N MET A 225 -19.96 -19.64 -17.87
CA MET A 225 -19.95 -20.63 -16.81
C MET A 225 -19.76 -19.96 -15.44
N CYS A 226 -18.84 -19.01 -15.32
CA CYS A 226 -18.64 -18.26 -14.09
C CYS A 226 -19.89 -17.50 -13.68
N THR A 227 -20.54 -16.80 -14.63
CA THR A 227 -21.77 -16.05 -14.38
C THR A 227 -22.90 -16.98 -13.92
N SER A 228 -23.13 -18.11 -14.61
CA SER A 228 -24.15 -19.09 -14.24
C SER A 228 -23.90 -19.68 -12.86
N PHE A 229 -22.63 -20.00 -12.54
CA PHE A 229 -22.26 -20.50 -11.22
C PHE A 229 -22.56 -19.47 -10.12
N LEU A 230 -22.14 -18.22 -10.30
CA LEU A 230 -22.38 -17.16 -9.33
C LEU A 230 -23.89 -16.89 -9.16
N GLN A 231 -24.67 -16.86 -10.25
CA GLN A 231 -26.10 -16.67 -10.19
C GLN A 231 -26.82 -17.80 -9.46
N SER A 232 -26.43 -19.07 -9.69
CA SER A 232 -27.01 -20.21 -9.00
C SER A 232 -26.69 -20.28 -7.51
N HIS A 233 -25.60 -19.61 -7.09
CA HIS A 233 -25.18 -19.54 -5.69
C HIS A 233 -25.44 -18.16 -5.05
N SER A 234 -25.95 -17.18 -5.83
CA SER A 234 -26.50 -15.95 -5.29
C SER A 234 -27.84 -16.27 -4.67
N SER A 235 -27.88 -16.41 -3.36
CA SER A 235 -29.11 -16.79 -2.69
C SER A 235 -30.05 -15.61 -2.55
N THR A 236 -31.33 -15.89 -2.76
CA THR A 236 -32.45 -15.06 -2.34
C THR A 236 -32.81 -15.28 -0.86
N PHE A 237 -31.88 -15.84 -0.07
CA PHE A 237 -32.12 -16.04 1.35
C PHE A 237 -32.32 -14.70 2.06
N PRO A 238 -33.33 -14.59 2.93
CA PRO A 238 -33.46 -13.45 3.83
C PRO A 238 -32.31 -13.49 4.86
N PHE A 239 -31.16 -12.99 4.47
CA PHE A 239 -30.10 -12.75 5.45
C PHE A 239 -30.55 -11.60 6.33
N SER A 240 -30.29 -11.71 7.64
CA SER A 240 -30.15 -10.51 8.45
C SER A 240 -28.99 -9.71 7.83
N THR A 241 -29.30 -8.54 7.27
CA THR A 241 -28.27 -7.64 6.75
C THR A 241 -27.64 -6.79 7.86
N GLU A 242 -28.02 -7.05 9.12
CA GLU A 242 -27.56 -6.26 10.27
C GLU A 242 -26.05 -6.36 10.47
N ASP A 243 -25.47 -7.53 10.18
CA ASP A 243 -24.02 -7.75 10.31
C ASP A 243 -23.29 -7.92 8.97
N ALA A 244 -23.94 -7.58 7.87
CA ALA A 244 -23.34 -7.68 6.54
C ALA A 244 -22.66 -6.37 6.10
N ILE A 245 -21.55 -6.51 5.39
CA ILE A 245 -20.90 -5.43 4.67
C ILE A 245 -21.18 -5.60 3.18
N PHE A 246 -21.61 -4.54 2.53
CA PHE A 246 -21.85 -4.52 1.09
C PHE A 246 -20.61 -4.01 0.37
N LEU A 247 -20.13 -4.77 -0.61
CA LEU A 247 -19.00 -4.40 -1.46
C LEU A 247 -19.51 -4.02 -2.85
N SER A 248 -19.04 -2.88 -3.36
CA SER A 248 -19.32 -2.43 -4.72
C SER A 248 -18.06 -1.83 -5.35
N GLY A 249 -17.89 -2.04 -6.66
CA GLY A 249 -16.84 -1.40 -7.45
C GLY A 249 -17.16 0.07 -7.84
N LEU A 250 -18.32 0.60 -7.44
CA LEU A 250 -18.79 1.95 -7.80
C LEU A 250 -19.13 2.74 -6.54
N ASN A 251 -18.44 3.87 -6.33
CA ASN A 251 -18.66 4.74 -5.18
C ASN A 251 -20.09 5.27 -5.07
N ASN A 252 -20.71 5.67 -6.20
CA ASN A 252 -22.09 6.17 -6.19
C ASN A 252 -23.09 5.11 -5.64
N LYS A 253 -22.88 3.82 -5.96
CA LYS A 253 -23.73 2.75 -5.40
C LYS A 253 -23.50 2.56 -3.91
N VAL A 254 -22.26 2.76 -3.46
CA VAL A 254 -21.95 2.72 -2.01
C VAL A 254 -22.66 3.86 -1.30
N SER A 255 -22.58 5.09 -1.82
CA SER A 255 -23.24 6.27 -1.24
C SER A 255 -24.75 6.10 -1.22
N GLU A 256 -25.36 5.69 -2.33
CA GLU A 256 -26.81 5.43 -2.43
C GLU A 256 -27.29 4.41 -1.39
N LEU A 257 -26.53 3.32 -1.23
CA LEU A 257 -26.87 2.27 -0.26
C LEU A 257 -26.73 2.76 1.19
N ASN A 258 -25.64 3.51 1.47
CA ASN A 258 -25.40 4.09 2.79
C ASN A 258 -26.50 5.09 3.16
N GLU A 259 -26.89 5.99 2.25
CA GLU A 259 -28.00 6.95 2.46
C GLU A 259 -29.32 6.23 2.72
N LYS A 260 -29.63 5.19 1.91
CA LYS A 260 -30.83 4.36 2.10
C LYS A 260 -30.82 3.72 3.48
N LYS A 261 -29.72 3.06 3.87
CA LYS A 261 -29.61 2.41 5.18
C LYS A 261 -29.66 3.40 6.34
N LEU A 262 -29.05 4.55 6.20
CA LEU A 262 -29.14 5.60 7.19
C LEU A 262 -30.58 6.14 7.33
N SER A 263 -31.34 6.25 6.22
CA SER A 263 -32.74 6.69 6.25
C SER A 263 -33.66 5.70 6.98
N GLU A 264 -33.38 4.39 6.89
CA GLU A 264 -34.13 3.33 7.56
C GLU A 264 -33.96 3.35 9.10
N LEU A 265 -32.87 3.94 9.61
CA LEU A 265 -32.64 4.04 11.06
C LEU A 265 -33.55 5.09 11.71
N PRO A 266 -34.06 4.83 12.90
CA PRO A 266 -34.83 5.81 13.67
C PRO A 266 -33.93 6.97 14.14
N GLY A 267 -34.59 8.07 14.56
CA GLY A 267 -33.90 9.22 15.14
C GLY A 267 -33.56 10.32 14.14
N LYS A 268 -32.97 11.40 14.67
CA LYS A 268 -32.60 12.58 13.87
C LYS A 268 -31.20 12.42 13.28
N THR A 269 -31.08 12.77 11.99
CA THR A 269 -29.77 12.87 11.35
C THR A 269 -29.03 14.10 11.88
N LYS A 270 -27.79 13.91 12.34
CA LYS A 270 -26.84 14.99 12.61
C LYS A 270 -25.86 15.11 11.47
N THR A 271 -25.68 16.32 10.97
CA THR A 271 -24.78 16.62 9.86
C THR A 271 -23.53 17.29 10.36
N PHE A 272 -22.39 16.80 9.95
CA PHE A 272 -21.08 17.35 10.26
C PHE A 272 -20.45 17.87 8.97
N HIS A 273 -19.91 19.07 9.01
CA HIS A 273 -19.20 19.67 7.90
C HIS A 273 -17.70 19.68 8.18
N ALA A 274 -16.91 19.37 7.15
CA ALA A 274 -15.47 19.53 7.22
C ALA A 274 -15.11 21.02 7.13
N ASP A 275 -14.17 21.44 7.98
CA ASP A 275 -13.54 22.75 7.87
C ASP A 275 -12.25 22.55 7.02
N GLN A 276 -12.13 23.29 5.93
CA GLN A 276 -10.98 23.20 5.02
C GLN A 276 -10.31 24.57 4.92
N ASP A 277 -8.99 24.56 4.99
CA ASP A 277 -8.15 25.72 4.72
C ASP A 277 -7.18 25.34 3.60
N GLY A 278 -7.22 26.09 2.48
CA GLY A 278 -6.44 25.83 1.29
C GLY A 278 -7.12 24.89 0.27
N ASP A 279 -6.42 24.65 -0.82
CA ASP A 279 -6.88 23.79 -1.93
C ASP A 279 -6.48 22.32 -1.70
N ILE A 280 -7.46 21.52 -1.30
CA ILE A 280 -7.30 20.08 -0.98
C ILE A 280 -7.96 19.25 -2.07
N LYS A 281 -7.17 18.42 -2.75
CA LYS A 281 -7.70 17.49 -3.75
C LYS A 281 -8.56 16.41 -3.10
N MET A 282 -9.55 15.91 -3.84
CA MET A 282 -10.46 14.84 -3.38
C MET A 282 -9.69 13.58 -2.90
N SER A 283 -8.60 13.23 -3.57
CA SER A 283 -7.73 12.09 -3.21
C SER A 283 -6.92 12.29 -1.91
N GLU A 284 -6.81 13.52 -1.43
CA GLU A 284 -6.08 13.86 -0.20
C GLU A 284 -7.01 13.86 1.03
N LYS A 285 -8.32 13.82 0.79
CA LYS A 285 -9.34 13.80 1.86
C LYS A 285 -9.41 12.41 2.50
N PHE A 286 -9.53 12.38 3.79
CA PHE A 286 -9.67 11.14 4.58
C PHE A 286 -11.13 10.85 4.97
N ALA A 287 -12.04 11.79 4.74
CA ALA A 287 -13.48 11.66 4.96
C ALA A 287 -14.24 12.55 3.97
N GLU A 288 -15.53 12.33 3.86
CA GLU A 288 -16.43 13.18 3.08
C GLU A 288 -16.54 14.58 3.71
N ASP A 289 -16.72 15.62 2.87
CA ASP A 289 -16.87 17.01 3.32
C ASP A 289 -18.13 17.21 4.16
N VAL A 290 -19.16 16.42 3.89
CA VAL A 290 -20.43 16.42 4.60
C VAL A 290 -20.72 15.00 5.07
N LEU A 291 -20.71 14.80 6.38
CA LEU A 291 -20.96 13.50 6.99
C LEU A 291 -22.32 13.50 7.69
N HIS A 292 -23.20 12.59 7.29
CA HIS A 292 -24.51 12.39 7.88
C HIS A 292 -24.50 11.17 8.79
N LEU A 293 -24.83 11.33 10.05
CA LEU A 293 -24.84 10.25 11.04
C LEU A 293 -26.17 10.21 11.82
N LYS A 294 -26.55 9.01 12.28
CA LYS A 294 -27.58 8.77 13.28
C LYS A 294 -27.02 7.86 14.38
N GLU A 295 -27.58 7.95 15.57
CA GLU A 295 -27.31 6.95 16.61
C GLU A 295 -27.75 5.56 16.10
N GLY A 296 -26.91 4.54 16.33
CA GLY A 296 -27.10 3.20 15.80
C GLY A 296 -26.54 2.96 14.39
N CYS A 297 -26.07 3.97 13.66
CA CYS A 297 -25.47 3.73 12.35
C CYS A 297 -24.10 3.06 12.47
N LYS A 298 -23.79 2.17 11.52
CA LYS A 298 -22.48 1.57 11.39
C LYS A 298 -21.52 2.52 10.70
N VAL A 299 -20.30 2.59 11.21
CA VAL A 299 -19.24 3.45 10.68
C VAL A 299 -17.94 2.67 10.55
N MET A 300 -17.05 3.14 9.68
CA MET A 300 -15.69 2.66 9.55
C MET A 300 -14.73 3.83 9.76
N PHE A 301 -13.70 3.62 10.57
CA PHE A 301 -12.64 4.62 10.72
C PHE A 301 -11.77 4.65 9.45
N THR A 302 -11.51 5.84 8.94
CA THR A 302 -10.72 6.07 7.72
C THR A 302 -9.31 6.57 8.01
N ILE A 303 -8.95 6.66 9.30
CA ILE A 303 -7.63 7.08 9.77
C ILE A 303 -7.18 6.18 10.94
N ASN A 304 -5.89 6.22 11.24
CA ASN A 304 -5.34 5.60 12.44
C ASN A 304 -5.36 6.62 13.60
N ALA A 305 -5.78 6.20 14.78
CA ALA A 305 -5.65 7.02 15.98
C ALA A 305 -4.18 7.15 16.38
N LEU A 306 -3.76 8.35 16.81
CA LEU A 306 -2.40 8.56 17.33
C LEU A 306 -2.16 7.78 18.64
N SER A 307 -3.24 7.58 19.44
CA SER A 307 -3.25 6.78 20.67
C SER A 307 -3.24 5.26 20.42
N GLY A 308 -3.50 4.81 19.19
CA GLY A 308 -3.63 3.40 18.85
C GLY A 308 -4.99 2.78 19.20
N GLU A 309 -5.97 3.55 19.66
CA GLU A 309 -7.30 3.07 20.07
C GLU A 309 -8.10 2.48 18.90
N PHE A 310 -7.87 2.97 17.68
CA PHE A 310 -8.46 2.43 16.45
C PHE A 310 -7.51 2.61 15.26
N LYS A 311 -7.73 1.80 14.24
CA LYS A 311 -7.00 1.84 12.98
C LYS A 311 -7.94 2.11 11.81
N ASN A 312 -7.39 2.53 10.69
CA ASN A 312 -8.11 2.61 9.42
C ASN A 312 -8.72 1.24 9.09
N GLY A 313 -10.02 1.20 8.75
CA GLY A 313 -10.77 -0.03 8.53
C GLY A 313 -11.45 -0.61 9.78
N THR A 314 -11.17 -0.11 11.00
CA THR A 314 -11.90 -0.51 12.21
C THR A 314 -13.38 -0.16 12.07
N MET A 315 -14.25 -1.17 12.28
CA MET A 315 -15.69 -1.00 12.23
C MET A 315 -16.26 -0.65 13.62
N GLY A 316 -17.31 0.15 13.63
CA GLY A 316 -17.99 0.51 14.86
C GLY A 316 -19.45 0.90 14.66
N THR A 317 -20.15 1.13 15.75
CA THR A 317 -21.54 1.62 15.77
C THR A 317 -21.60 2.90 16.59
N VAL A 318 -22.23 3.93 16.05
CA VAL A 318 -22.45 5.20 16.75
C VAL A 318 -23.42 4.97 17.90
N MET A 319 -22.94 5.15 19.14
CA MET A 319 -23.75 5.00 20.34
C MET A 319 -24.47 6.30 20.68
N ARG A 320 -23.75 7.41 20.63
CA ARG A 320 -24.27 8.74 21.02
C ARG A 320 -23.46 9.83 20.34
N MET A 321 -24.15 10.90 19.95
CA MET A 321 -23.54 12.10 19.37
C MET A 321 -23.72 13.29 20.31
N GLN A 322 -22.63 13.75 20.91
CA GLN A 322 -22.56 14.95 21.73
C GLN A 322 -22.13 16.16 20.87
N ASP A 323 -22.04 17.33 21.43
CA ASP A 323 -21.68 18.55 20.68
C ASP A 323 -20.20 18.53 20.25
N ASN A 324 -19.31 17.99 21.07
CA ASN A 324 -17.87 18.01 20.84
C ASN A 324 -17.27 16.62 20.52
N CYS A 325 -18.04 15.54 20.70
CA CYS A 325 -17.54 14.19 20.43
C CYS A 325 -18.64 13.23 19.98
N ILE A 326 -18.22 12.12 19.38
CA ILE A 326 -19.06 11.01 18.99
C ILE A 326 -18.56 9.77 19.73
N LEU A 327 -19.43 9.11 20.48
CA LEU A 327 -19.13 7.84 21.13
C LEU A 327 -19.42 6.70 20.15
N ILE A 328 -18.41 5.92 19.87
CA ILE A 328 -18.47 4.79 18.92
C ILE A 328 -18.07 3.53 19.67
N ARG A 329 -18.91 2.49 19.58
CA ARG A 329 -18.55 1.15 20.04
C ARG A 329 -17.93 0.40 18.87
N THR A 330 -16.69 0.00 18.98
CA THR A 330 -15.96 -0.79 17.98
C THR A 330 -16.45 -2.25 17.97
N ALA A 331 -16.12 -3.00 16.93
CA ALA A 331 -16.56 -4.38 16.78
C ALA A 331 -16.02 -5.32 17.87
N ASP A 332 -14.87 -5.01 18.44
CA ASP A 332 -14.23 -5.69 19.59
C ASP A 332 -14.80 -5.25 20.96
N GLY A 333 -15.80 -4.35 20.96
CA GLY A 333 -16.54 -3.93 22.17
C GLY A 333 -15.97 -2.72 22.89
N ASN A 334 -14.85 -2.16 22.46
CA ASN A 334 -14.27 -0.97 23.04
C ASN A 334 -15.12 0.27 22.73
N ILE A 335 -15.09 1.27 23.60
CA ILE A 335 -15.76 2.54 23.39
C ILE A 335 -14.70 3.59 23.06
N VAL A 336 -14.84 4.18 21.88
CA VAL A 336 -13.98 5.26 21.41
C VAL A 336 -14.74 6.59 21.49
N GLU A 337 -14.12 7.59 22.09
CA GLU A 337 -14.59 8.96 22.09
C GLU A 337 -13.90 9.74 20.96
N LEU A 338 -14.59 9.86 19.82
CA LEU A 338 -14.05 10.51 18.62
C LEU A 338 -14.31 12.02 18.69
N HIS A 339 -13.24 12.79 18.74
CA HIS A 339 -13.24 14.25 18.60
C HIS A 339 -12.97 14.69 17.16
N ARG A 340 -13.15 16.00 16.87
CA ARG A 340 -12.75 16.57 15.58
C ARG A 340 -11.25 16.37 15.37
N TYR A 341 -10.90 15.77 14.24
CA TYR A 341 -9.52 15.48 13.87
C TYR A 341 -9.03 16.53 12.87
N LYS A 342 -7.85 17.10 13.14
CA LYS A 342 -7.19 18.04 12.23
C LYS A 342 -6.00 17.34 11.57
N LYS A 343 -5.97 17.34 10.25
CA LYS A 343 -4.84 16.84 9.45
C LYS A 343 -4.23 18.01 8.67
N GLU A 344 -2.93 18.20 8.82
CA GLU A 344 -2.17 19.13 8.00
C GLU A 344 -1.58 18.39 6.80
N ILE A 345 -1.87 18.89 5.60
CA ILE A 345 -1.34 18.36 4.35
C ILE A 345 -0.31 19.36 3.84
N THR A 346 0.97 19.01 3.97
CA THR A 346 2.05 19.82 3.42
C THR A 346 2.30 19.44 1.97
N LYS A 347 2.10 20.39 1.05
CA LYS A 347 2.47 20.22 -0.36
C LYS A 347 3.88 20.78 -0.57
N PRO A 348 4.80 20.04 -1.21
CA PRO A 348 6.08 20.59 -1.61
C PRO A 348 5.81 21.70 -2.63
N THR A 349 6.16 22.92 -2.28
CA THR A 349 6.17 24.04 -3.23
C THR A 349 7.55 24.10 -3.86
N VAL A 350 7.61 24.04 -5.19
CA VAL A 350 8.83 24.33 -5.93
C VAL A 350 9.09 25.83 -5.76
N LYS A 351 10.05 26.19 -4.92
CA LYS A 351 10.63 27.55 -4.97
C LYS A 351 11.51 27.59 -6.21
N GLU A 352 11.10 28.39 -7.20
CA GLU A 352 11.97 28.73 -8.30
C GLU A 352 13.26 29.36 -7.74
N THR A 353 14.34 28.61 -7.78
CA THR A 353 15.64 29.11 -7.37
C THR A 353 16.28 29.72 -8.59
N VAL A 354 16.16 31.04 -8.72
CA VAL A 354 16.89 31.80 -9.73
C VAL A 354 18.38 31.63 -9.46
N LYS A 355 19.08 30.79 -10.25
CA LYS A 355 20.51 30.66 -10.20
C LYS A 355 21.13 31.80 -11.03
N ASN A 356 21.89 32.64 -10.37
CA ASN A 356 22.79 33.59 -11.04
C ASN A 356 23.95 32.80 -11.67
N ILE A 357 23.97 32.67 -12.98
CA ILE A 357 25.08 32.07 -13.70
C ILE A 357 26.03 33.21 -14.10
N LYS A 358 27.30 33.07 -13.71
CA LYS A 358 28.38 33.96 -14.16
C LYS A 358 28.86 33.40 -15.50
N GLU A 359 28.65 34.15 -16.57
CA GLU A 359 29.24 33.85 -17.89
C GLU A 359 30.33 34.88 -18.17
N MET A 360 31.44 34.44 -18.75
CA MET A 360 32.52 35.31 -19.20
C MET A 360 32.26 35.68 -20.65
N ASP A 361 32.26 36.97 -20.97
CA ASP A 361 32.13 37.41 -22.36
C ASP A 361 33.47 37.21 -23.11
N ALA A 362 33.44 37.44 -24.42
CA ALA A 362 34.63 37.28 -25.29
C ALA A 362 35.80 38.24 -24.94
N GLU A 363 35.54 39.25 -24.11
CA GLU A 363 36.52 40.25 -23.65
C GLU A 363 37.02 39.97 -22.22
N GLY A 364 36.59 38.86 -21.59
CA GLY A 364 37.04 38.42 -20.27
C GLY A 364 36.27 39.01 -19.10
N ASN A 365 35.18 39.75 -19.32
CA ASN A 365 34.38 40.35 -18.25
C ASN A 365 33.28 39.34 -17.77
N ILE A 366 33.09 39.29 -16.45
CA ILE A 366 32.07 38.42 -15.85
C ILE A 366 30.68 39.09 -15.93
N GLN A 367 29.77 38.54 -16.72
CA GLN A 367 28.38 38.95 -16.72
C GLN A 367 27.52 37.97 -15.90
N VAL A 368 26.62 38.52 -15.07
CA VAL A 368 25.67 37.72 -14.26
C VAL A 368 24.34 37.70 -14.99
N LYS A 369 23.98 36.53 -15.58
CA LYS A 369 22.65 36.30 -16.17
C LYS A 369 21.78 35.54 -15.18
N LYS A 370 20.55 36.02 -15.01
CA LYS A 370 19.51 35.29 -14.31
C LYS A 370 18.90 34.24 -15.26
N ARG A 371 19.00 32.97 -14.91
CA ARG A 371 18.25 31.90 -15.58
C ARG A 371 17.13 31.43 -14.62
N LEU A 372 15.92 31.40 -15.14
CA LEU A 372 14.74 30.78 -14.50
C LEU A 372 14.91 29.28 -14.45
#